data_8192f4575e835bf944e6f2fcf356ecd2
#
_entry.id   8192f4575e835bf944e6f2fcf356ecd2
#
_cell.length_a   1.000
_cell.length_b   1.000
_cell.length_c   1.000
_cell.angle_alpha   90.00
_cell.angle_beta   90.00
_cell.angle_gamma   90.00
#
_symmetry.space_group_name_H-M   'P 1'
#
loop_
_entity.id
_entity.type
_entity.pdbx_description
1 polymer ?
#
loop_
_entity_poly.entity_id
_entity_poly.type
_entity_poly.pdbx_seq_one_letter_code
_entity_poly.pdbx_strand_id
1 'polypeptide(L)'
;MRKGLSLIMICSLLVLGGLWGSPVVHSAEDIAGFSVNFENLKVPAGVSPFVDGSVIMVPVRPVGEALGYEVTYIKEQNSLLMKSDELEYVYRLGGSTVVTSGKGQLALEGKAVLKDNRIYVPLSFFGALGLITSFDASSFEAAVITPQKYADYVVGLLNAGQYEELWQDLFNTELKRLVSISALQSGWESLDGTYGVYVQLNPVTTMQVKGQTVIQATAEFSKGNLSMIITVDNNARLTGLRFTPAAAPAVERELPEGLTEETVVVGEGTAHPLKGILTLPEHSSGRLPSVVLVHGSGSTDHDETAFAYKPFRDIAWGLAQQGIAVLRYDKRSYTYPKEFMGDEAAASFTVKEETVDDAILAAGLLKLDKRLDPGHVYLAGHSLGGMLAPRIDADGGDFAGLILLAGSPRKLWEIVYDQNMNVIDGLDDSNPLKVQTRSAIDGELMKAKALSSLSTEQAKQAPAVFGIPAFYLQEMQQHDTAELARRLAKPVLVMQGADDFQIFAGTDFPLWKEVLKNNPAAEFKQYPGLNHFFVNYDGAGAGTTAEYNVPDIVDPQVITDMGAWINAQYSH
;
A
#
# COMPACT_ATOMS: atom_id res chain seq x y z
N MET A 1 2.19 -16.84 -33.90
CA MET A 1 1.48 -16.40 -32.70
C MET A 1 2.45 -15.55 -31.89
N ARG A 2 2.33 -14.25 -31.97
CA ARG A 2 3.22 -13.31 -31.26
C ARG A 2 2.65 -13.08 -29.87
N LYS A 3 3.36 -13.53 -28.83
CA LYS A 3 3.05 -13.23 -27.43
C LYS A 3 3.37 -11.76 -27.19
N GLY A 4 2.34 -10.96 -26.89
CA GLY A 4 2.50 -9.57 -26.48
C GLY A 4 3.16 -9.52 -25.10
N LEU A 5 4.37 -8.95 -25.05
CA LEU A 5 5.07 -8.68 -23.80
C LEU A 5 4.43 -7.48 -23.10
N SER A 6 3.77 -7.72 -21.99
CA SER A 6 3.43 -6.65 -21.04
C SER A 6 4.72 -6.21 -20.34
N LEU A 7 5.19 -5.01 -20.66
CA LEU A 7 6.36 -4.40 -20.01
C LEU A 7 5.97 -3.94 -18.60
N ILE A 8 6.15 -4.80 -17.59
CA ILE A 8 6.02 -4.42 -16.19
C ILE A 8 7.33 -3.74 -15.80
N MET A 9 7.30 -2.41 -15.73
CA MET A 9 8.44 -1.61 -15.28
C MET A 9 8.42 -1.55 -13.74
N ILE A 10 9.19 -2.44 -13.10
CA ILE A 10 9.43 -2.42 -11.65
C ILE A 10 10.60 -1.46 -11.39
N CYS A 11 10.31 -0.22 -10.99
CA CYS A 11 11.31 0.68 -10.42
C CYS A 11 11.35 0.48 -8.90
N SER A 12 12.30 -0.32 -8.43
CA SER A 12 12.69 -0.33 -7.02
C SER A 12 13.48 0.95 -6.71
N LEU A 13 13.00 1.72 -5.73
CA LEU A 13 13.65 2.91 -5.20
C LEU A 13 15.01 2.58 -4.57
N LEU A 14 16.11 2.88 -5.27
CA LEU A 14 17.43 3.00 -4.67
C LEU A 14 17.65 4.47 -4.28
N VAL A 15 17.58 4.76 -2.99
CA VAL A 15 17.98 6.06 -2.44
C VAL A 15 19.49 6.04 -2.22
N LEU A 16 20.25 6.73 -3.07
CA LEU A 16 21.64 7.09 -2.81
C LEU A 16 21.65 8.52 -2.27
N GLY A 17 22.19 8.67 -1.06
CA GLY A 17 22.33 9.95 -0.37
C GLY A 17 23.19 10.95 -1.15
N GLY A 18 22.62 12.11 -1.43
CA GLY A 18 23.32 13.23 -2.03
C GLY A 18 24.06 14.07 -0.98
N LEU A 19 25.29 14.42 -1.29
CA LEU A 19 26.17 15.30 -0.52
C LEU A 19 25.59 16.73 -0.48
N TRP A 20 25.50 17.28 0.70
CA TRP A 20 25.08 18.64 0.98
C TRP A 20 26.15 19.64 0.51
N GLY A 21 25.80 20.47 -0.46
CA GLY A 21 26.53 21.71 -0.77
C GLY A 21 26.01 22.83 0.10
N SER A 22 26.89 23.58 0.74
CA SER A 22 26.55 24.73 1.57
C SER A 22 25.90 25.84 0.73
N PRO A 23 24.82 26.49 1.20
CA PRO A 23 24.16 27.55 0.45
C PRO A 23 24.98 28.83 0.48
N VAL A 24 25.15 29.43 -0.68
CA VAL A 24 25.67 30.80 -0.83
C VAL A 24 24.55 31.78 -0.46
N VAL A 25 24.82 32.65 0.51
CA VAL A 25 23.88 33.71 0.93
C VAL A 25 23.78 34.75 -0.18
N HIS A 26 22.62 34.83 -0.84
CA HIS A 26 22.29 35.93 -1.75
C HIS A 26 21.38 36.94 -1.04
N SER A 27 21.58 38.22 -1.30
CA SER A 27 20.67 39.31 -0.95
C SER A 27 19.30 39.09 -1.61
N ALA A 28 18.22 39.55 -0.97
CA ALA A 28 16.85 39.39 -1.46
C ALA A 28 16.71 39.81 -2.93
N GLU A 29 16.69 38.85 -3.84
CA GLU A 29 16.47 39.06 -5.28
C GLU A 29 15.04 38.66 -5.61
N ASP A 30 14.38 39.45 -6.44
CA ASP A 30 13.02 39.15 -6.90
C ASP A 30 13.06 37.92 -7.84
N ILE A 31 12.10 37.02 -7.67
CA ILE A 31 11.96 35.84 -8.53
C ILE A 31 11.49 36.28 -9.92
N ALA A 32 12.14 35.78 -10.98
CA ALA A 32 11.93 36.20 -12.37
C ALA A 32 10.57 35.73 -12.92
N GLY A 33 10.11 34.53 -12.51
CA GLY A 33 8.84 33.95 -12.94
C GLY A 33 8.15 33.17 -11.84
N PHE A 34 6.80 33.20 -11.84
CA PHE A 34 6.00 32.38 -10.96
C PHE A 34 4.80 31.81 -11.70
N SER A 35 4.60 30.50 -11.60
CA SER A 35 3.48 29.83 -12.25
C SER A 35 2.57 29.10 -11.24
N VAL A 36 1.31 29.01 -11.59
CA VAL A 36 0.31 28.17 -10.91
C VAL A 36 -0.32 27.27 -11.96
N ASN A 37 -0.32 25.97 -11.71
CA ASN A 37 -0.88 24.96 -12.63
C ASN A 37 -0.33 25.09 -14.07
N PHE A 38 0.99 25.31 -14.23
CA PHE A 38 1.72 25.52 -15.50
C PHE A 38 1.39 26.82 -16.23
N GLU A 39 0.57 27.69 -15.66
CA GLU A 39 0.27 28.99 -16.22
C GLU A 39 1.02 30.09 -15.46
N ASN A 40 1.62 31.03 -16.21
CA ASN A 40 2.29 32.16 -15.60
C ASN A 40 1.32 33.02 -14.79
N LEU A 41 1.57 33.16 -13.49
CA LEU A 41 0.75 33.95 -12.60
C LEU A 41 1.01 35.44 -12.84
N LYS A 42 0.00 36.14 -13.34
CA LYS A 42 0.04 37.63 -13.47
C LYS A 42 -0.18 38.25 -12.10
N VAL A 43 0.91 38.66 -11.47
CA VAL A 43 0.83 39.42 -10.20
C VAL A 43 0.92 40.92 -10.44
N PRO A 44 0.26 41.76 -9.62
CA PRO A 44 0.41 43.23 -9.71
C PRO A 44 1.86 43.66 -9.54
N ALA A 45 2.25 44.77 -10.14
CA ALA A 45 3.59 45.32 -10.01
C ALA A 45 4.00 45.48 -8.54
N GLY A 46 5.20 45.03 -8.18
CA GLY A 46 5.74 45.02 -6.81
C GLY A 46 5.14 43.92 -5.90
N VAL A 47 4.59 42.84 -6.46
CA VAL A 47 4.08 41.65 -5.73
C VAL A 47 4.83 40.41 -6.13
N SER A 48 6.09 40.50 -6.49
CA SER A 48 6.89 39.35 -6.89
C SER A 48 7.24 38.46 -5.70
N PRO A 49 7.30 37.12 -5.87
CA PRO A 49 7.97 36.23 -4.94
C PRO A 49 9.44 36.66 -4.73
N PHE A 50 10.01 36.34 -3.58
CA PHE A 50 11.41 36.67 -3.26
C PHE A 50 12.08 35.60 -2.40
N VAL A 51 13.39 35.60 -2.37
CA VAL A 51 14.21 34.72 -1.51
C VAL A 51 14.52 35.45 -0.20
N ASP A 52 14.21 34.82 0.94
CA ASP A 52 14.59 35.29 2.29
C ASP A 52 15.48 34.24 2.94
N GLY A 53 16.79 34.48 2.91
CA GLY A 53 17.78 33.47 3.29
C GLY A 53 17.75 32.26 2.38
N SER A 54 17.31 31.11 2.89
CA SER A 54 17.10 29.88 2.13
C SER A 54 15.61 29.63 1.78
N VAL A 55 14.72 30.51 2.20
CA VAL A 55 13.26 30.31 2.09
C VAL A 55 12.71 31.11 0.91
N ILE A 56 11.97 30.44 0.04
CA ILE A 56 11.25 31.07 -1.06
C ILE A 56 9.93 31.60 -0.51
N MET A 57 9.74 32.90 -0.58
CA MET A 57 8.55 33.60 -0.10
C MET A 57 7.62 33.96 -1.25
N VAL A 58 6.37 33.54 -1.19
CA VAL A 58 5.39 33.77 -2.27
C VAL A 58 4.16 34.54 -1.75
N PRO A 59 3.58 35.43 -2.56
CA PRO A 59 2.41 36.20 -2.16
C PRO A 59 1.19 35.29 -2.09
N VAL A 60 0.65 35.09 -0.88
CA VAL A 60 -0.36 34.05 -0.64
C VAL A 60 -1.68 34.30 -1.35
N ARG A 61 -2.15 35.56 -1.44
CA ARG A 61 -3.46 35.86 -2.03
C ARG A 61 -3.52 35.56 -3.54
N PRO A 62 -2.62 36.06 -4.40
CA PRO A 62 -2.66 35.74 -5.82
C PRO A 62 -2.54 34.24 -6.08
N VAL A 63 -1.71 33.53 -5.32
CA VAL A 63 -1.52 32.08 -5.47
C VAL A 63 -2.76 31.33 -4.99
N GLY A 64 -3.28 31.65 -3.81
CA GLY A 64 -4.48 31.01 -3.27
C GLY A 64 -5.70 31.20 -4.16
N GLU A 65 -5.93 32.44 -4.64
CA GLU A 65 -7.04 32.76 -5.55
C GLU A 65 -6.90 32.02 -6.90
N ALA A 66 -5.69 31.90 -7.45
CA ALA A 66 -5.43 31.13 -8.66
C ALA A 66 -5.64 29.62 -8.47
N LEU A 67 -5.54 29.14 -7.25
CA LEU A 67 -5.84 27.75 -6.85
C LEU A 67 -7.31 27.54 -6.45
N GLY A 68 -8.13 28.60 -6.49
CA GLY A 68 -9.56 28.52 -6.15
C GLY A 68 -9.88 28.70 -4.66
N TYR A 69 -8.92 29.17 -3.84
CA TYR A 69 -9.18 29.46 -2.42
C TYR A 69 -9.64 30.90 -2.22
N GLU A 70 -10.57 31.10 -1.27
CA GLU A 70 -10.83 32.40 -0.69
C GLU A 70 -9.73 32.74 0.33
N VAL A 71 -9.07 33.88 0.18
CA VAL A 71 -7.93 34.29 1.00
C VAL A 71 -8.27 35.56 1.79
N THR A 72 -8.39 35.41 3.12
CA THR A 72 -8.78 36.48 4.03
C THR A 72 -7.75 36.70 5.14
N TYR A 73 -7.46 37.96 5.49
CA TYR A 73 -6.66 38.29 6.67
C TYR A 73 -7.58 38.70 7.81
N ILE A 74 -7.49 37.94 8.92
CA ILE A 74 -8.22 38.17 10.17
C ILE A 74 -7.34 39.01 11.08
N LYS A 75 -7.59 40.34 11.10
CA LYS A 75 -6.73 41.32 11.79
C LYS A 75 -6.69 41.10 13.30
N GLU A 76 -7.82 40.76 13.93
CA GLU A 76 -7.95 40.56 15.36
C GLU A 76 -7.13 39.34 15.87
N GLN A 77 -6.92 38.36 15.02
CA GLN A 77 -6.16 37.15 15.31
C GLN A 77 -4.73 37.19 14.74
N ASN A 78 -4.38 38.23 13.99
CA ASN A 78 -3.14 38.30 13.23
C ASN A 78 -2.90 37.04 12.39
N SER A 79 -3.93 36.56 11.71
CA SER A 79 -3.92 35.28 11.01
C SER A 79 -4.43 35.41 9.58
N LEU A 80 -3.82 34.62 8.69
CA LEU A 80 -4.30 34.34 7.35
C LEU A 80 -5.32 33.21 7.43
N LEU A 81 -6.48 33.37 6.82
CA LEU A 81 -7.45 32.32 6.55
C LEU A 81 -7.45 32.04 5.05
N MET A 82 -7.28 30.78 4.67
CA MET A 82 -7.40 30.30 3.31
C MET A 82 -8.44 29.18 3.29
N LYS A 83 -9.50 29.32 2.52
CA LYS A 83 -10.67 28.45 2.56
C LYS A 83 -11.08 28.00 1.16
N SER A 84 -11.45 26.74 1.01
CA SER A 84 -12.19 26.15 -0.10
C SER A 84 -13.51 25.55 0.41
N ASP A 85 -14.31 24.94 -0.48
CA ASP A 85 -15.57 24.29 -0.09
C ASP A 85 -15.39 23.19 0.95
N GLU A 86 -14.24 22.52 0.95
CA GLU A 86 -13.99 21.35 1.80
C GLU A 86 -12.98 21.59 2.93
N LEU A 87 -12.08 22.57 2.80
CA LEU A 87 -10.93 22.74 3.68
C LEU A 87 -10.72 24.18 4.10
N GLU A 88 -10.30 24.35 5.35
CA GLU A 88 -9.96 25.64 5.93
C GLU A 88 -8.56 25.55 6.56
N TYR A 89 -7.72 26.54 6.26
CA TYR A 89 -6.35 26.66 6.75
C TYR A 89 -6.17 28.00 7.45
N VAL A 90 -5.70 27.96 8.69
CA VAL A 90 -5.39 29.15 9.48
C VAL A 90 -3.89 29.21 9.73
N TYR A 91 -3.25 30.28 9.27
CA TYR A 91 -1.82 30.51 9.44
C TYR A 91 -1.59 31.83 10.17
N ARG A 92 -1.06 31.75 11.39
CA ARG A 92 -0.73 32.93 12.19
C ARG A 92 0.54 33.62 11.66
N LEU A 93 0.50 34.93 11.42
CA LEU A 93 1.69 35.67 11.00
C LEU A 93 2.80 35.63 12.06
N GLY A 94 4.03 35.43 11.61
CA GLY A 94 5.20 35.24 12.46
C GLY A 94 5.31 33.84 13.08
N GLY A 95 4.30 32.97 12.89
CA GLY A 95 4.35 31.55 13.27
C GLY A 95 4.97 30.68 12.17
N SER A 96 5.33 29.44 12.55
CA SER A 96 5.80 28.40 11.64
C SER A 96 4.87 27.19 11.61
N THR A 97 3.58 27.38 11.95
CA THR A 97 2.59 26.31 12.05
C THR A 97 1.28 26.74 11.41
N VAL A 98 0.70 25.86 10.59
CA VAL A 98 -0.63 26.00 10.01
C VAL A 98 -1.61 25.09 10.74
N VAL A 99 -2.76 25.60 11.11
CA VAL A 99 -3.87 24.81 11.65
C VAL A 99 -4.81 24.47 10.50
N THR A 100 -5.21 23.20 10.37
CA THR A 100 -6.11 22.74 9.33
C THR A 100 -7.38 22.18 9.91
N SER A 101 -8.52 22.46 9.29
CA SER A 101 -9.78 21.79 9.65
C SER A 101 -9.65 20.27 9.36
N GLY A 102 -9.72 19.46 10.44
CA GLY A 102 -9.70 18.00 10.32
C GLY A 102 -8.32 17.29 10.21
N LYS A 103 -7.20 18.03 10.09
CA LYS A 103 -5.85 17.42 9.97
C LYS A 103 -4.85 17.85 11.06
N GLY A 104 -5.28 18.64 12.06
CA GLY A 104 -4.40 19.10 13.13
C GLY A 104 -3.47 20.25 12.72
N GLN A 105 -2.21 20.21 13.16
CA GLN A 105 -1.21 21.26 12.90
C GLN A 105 -0.11 20.75 11.97
N LEU A 106 0.29 21.57 10.99
CA LEU A 106 1.39 21.32 10.07
C LEU A 106 2.54 22.26 10.40
N ALA A 107 3.74 21.73 10.63
CA ALA A 107 4.96 22.52 10.80
C ALA A 107 5.52 22.94 9.44
N LEU A 108 6.07 24.15 9.34
CA LEU A 108 6.62 24.73 8.12
C LEU A 108 8.06 25.17 8.31
N GLU A 109 8.83 25.09 7.26
CA GLU A 109 10.12 25.77 7.17
C GLU A 109 9.89 27.24 6.81
N GLY A 110 10.14 28.15 7.76
CA GLY A 110 9.92 29.58 7.59
C GLY A 110 8.63 30.09 8.22
N LYS A 111 8.42 31.40 8.14
CA LYS A 111 7.30 32.11 8.79
C LYS A 111 6.56 32.97 7.78
N ALA A 112 5.22 33.07 7.95
CA ALA A 112 4.45 34.05 7.22
C ALA A 112 4.86 35.46 7.64
N VAL A 113 5.07 36.33 6.68
CA VAL A 113 5.50 37.74 6.90
C VAL A 113 4.57 38.72 6.22
N LEU A 114 4.44 39.92 6.80
CA LEU A 114 3.80 41.06 6.18
C LEU A 114 4.89 41.98 5.59
N LYS A 115 4.89 42.15 4.25
CA LYS A 115 5.79 43.04 3.52
C LYS A 115 4.97 43.90 2.59
N ASP A 116 5.16 45.21 2.64
CA ASP A 116 4.44 46.18 1.79
C ASP A 116 2.91 46.02 1.81
N ASN A 117 2.36 45.83 3.01
CA ASN A 117 0.94 45.56 3.27
C ASN A 117 0.38 44.31 2.58
N ARG A 118 1.24 43.31 2.30
CA ARG A 118 0.88 42.04 1.67
C ARG A 118 1.47 40.88 2.49
N ILE A 119 0.72 39.78 2.53
CA ILE A 119 1.15 38.57 3.24
C ILE A 119 1.89 37.67 2.28
N TYR A 120 3.10 37.29 2.68
CA TYR A 120 3.92 36.28 2.03
C TYR A 120 4.03 35.06 2.92
N VAL A 121 4.01 33.89 2.32
CA VAL A 121 4.20 32.61 2.98
C VAL A 121 5.37 31.87 2.34
N PRO A 122 6.06 30.98 3.06
CA PRO A 122 7.03 30.08 2.46
C PRO A 122 6.39 29.26 1.34
N LEU A 123 7.11 28.99 0.26
CA LEU A 123 6.63 28.11 -0.82
C LEU A 123 6.26 26.72 -0.27
N SER A 124 7.00 26.23 0.73
CA SER A 124 6.71 24.99 1.46
C SER A 124 5.34 24.96 2.15
N PHE A 125 4.69 26.11 2.37
CA PHE A 125 3.31 26.18 2.84
C PHE A 125 2.37 25.45 1.88
N PHE A 126 2.49 25.68 0.59
CA PHE A 126 1.66 25.00 -0.42
C PHE A 126 1.99 23.51 -0.52
N GLY A 127 3.26 23.14 -0.36
CA GLY A 127 3.67 21.72 -0.27
C GLY A 127 3.04 21.00 0.93
N ALA A 128 2.98 21.66 2.09
CA ALA A 128 2.33 21.12 3.28
C ALA A 128 0.80 20.95 3.11
N LEU A 129 0.18 21.72 2.21
CA LEU A 129 -1.23 21.54 1.82
C LEU A 129 -1.44 20.37 0.85
N GLY A 130 -0.39 19.69 0.41
CA GLY A 130 -0.44 18.55 -0.53
C GLY A 130 -0.32 18.97 -2.00
N LEU A 131 0.09 20.21 -2.26
CA LEU A 131 0.36 20.71 -3.61
C LEU A 131 1.82 20.41 -4.01
N ILE A 132 2.07 20.29 -5.31
CA ILE A 132 3.41 20.13 -5.85
C ILE A 132 4.03 21.52 -5.98
N THR A 133 5.24 21.68 -5.44
CA THR A 133 5.97 22.95 -5.49
C THR A 133 7.33 22.76 -6.11
N SER A 134 7.82 23.76 -6.83
CA SER A 134 9.18 23.77 -7.35
C SER A 134 9.82 25.16 -7.30
N PHE A 135 11.15 25.18 -7.22
CA PHE A 135 11.94 26.38 -7.41
C PHE A 135 13.21 26.04 -8.21
N ASP A 136 13.38 26.68 -9.34
CA ASP A 136 14.59 26.60 -10.14
C ASP A 136 15.49 27.78 -9.84
N ALA A 137 16.60 27.52 -9.15
CA ALA A 137 17.56 28.55 -8.77
C ALA A 137 18.35 29.14 -9.97
N SER A 138 18.36 28.44 -11.12
CA SER A 138 19.07 28.90 -12.33
C SER A 138 18.27 29.89 -13.14
N SER A 139 16.95 29.70 -13.24
CA SER A 139 16.02 30.60 -13.91
C SER A 139 15.33 31.59 -12.95
N PHE A 140 15.46 31.37 -11.65
CA PHE A 140 14.73 32.10 -10.61
C PHE A 140 13.20 32.02 -10.81
N GLU A 141 12.73 30.83 -11.13
CA GLU A 141 11.31 30.54 -11.34
C GLU A 141 10.78 29.61 -10.25
N ALA A 142 9.57 29.89 -9.77
CA ALA A 142 8.88 29.05 -8.79
C ALA A 142 7.50 28.64 -9.32
N ALA A 143 7.02 27.47 -8.89
CA ALA A 143 5.72 26.98 -9.29
C ALA A 143 4.96 26.34 -8.12
N VAL A 144 3.61 26.42 -8.21
CA VAL A 144 2.67 25.66 -7.37
C VAL A 144 1.67 24.99 -8.30
N ILE A 145 1.54 23.66 -8.19
CA ILE A 145 0.74 22.85 -9.11
C ILE A 145 -0.17 21.92 -8.30
N THR A 146 -1.45 21.86 -8.65
CA THR A 146 -2.32 20.83 -8.06
C THR A 146 -1.97 19.46 -8.61
N PRO A 147 -2.01 18.38 -7.80
CA PRO A 147 -1.71 17.04 -8.26
C PRO A 147 -2.56 16.61 -9.48
N GLN A 148 -3.83 17.01 -9.54
CA GLN A 148 -4.70 16.75 -10.70
C GLN A 148 -4.12 17.36 -11.97
N LYS A 149 -3.78 18.67 -11.93
CA LYS A 149 -3.22 19.36 -13.10
C LYS A 149 -1.85 18.80 -13.52
N TYR A 150 -1.06 18.36 -12.54
CA TYR A 150 0.21 17.70 -12.85
C TYR A 150 -0.01 16.38 -13.60
N ALA A 151 -0.92 15.55 -13.12
CA ALA A 151 -1.25 14.29 -13.76
C ALA A 151 -1.89 14.49 -15.16
N ASP A 152 -2.83 15.44 -15.27
CA ASP A 152 -3.45 15.82 -16.56
C ASP A 152 -2.41 16.28 -17.58
N TYR A 153 -1.41 17.06 -17.14
CA TYR A 153 -0.34 17.56 -18.01
C TYR A 153 0.55 16.41 -18.51
N VAL A 154 0.98 15.49 -17.60
CA VAL A 154 1.78 14.32 -17.97
C VAL A 154 1.06 13.46 -19.00
N VAL A 155 -0.22 13.12 -18.74
CA VAL A 155 -1.01 12.30 -19.67
C VAL A 155 -1.32 13.05 -20.96
N GLY A 156 -1.55 14.36 -20.87
CA GLY A 156 -1.74 15.22 -22.04
C GLY A 156 -0.54 15.19 -23.00
N LEU A 157 0.69 15.28 -22.48
CA LEU A 157 1.93 15.17 -23.26
C LEU A 157 2.08 13.78 -23.91
N LEU A 158 1.80 12.71 -23.15
CA LEU A 158 1.83 11.34 -23.65
C LEU A 158 0.84 11.16 -24.82
N ASN A 159 -0.41 11.58 -24.59
CA ASN A 159 -1.49 11.43 -25.58
C ASN A 159 -1.29 12.30 -26.84
N ALA A 160 -0.60 13.44 -26.70
CA ALA A 160 -0.22 14.31 -27.81
C ALA A 160 1.04 13.85 -28.55
N GLY A 161 1.70 12.77 -28.09
CA GLY A 161 2.97 12.30 -28.68
C GLY A 161 4.18 13.22 -28.37
N GLN A 162 4.05 14.09 -27.37
CA GLN A 162 5.10 15.06 -26.98
C GLN A 162 6.10 14.41 -26.00
N TYR A 163 6.63 13.22 -26.35
CA TYR A 163 7.50 12.42 -25.49
C TYR A 163 8.81 13.11 -25.16
N GLU A 164 9.38 13.89 -26.11
CA GLU A 164 10.62 14.62 -25.90
C GLU A 164 10.44 15.72 -24.86
N GLU A 165 9.35 16.49 -24.92
CA GLU A 165 9.01 17.55 -23.93
C GLU A 165 8.81 16.93 -22.55
N LEU A 166 8.00 15.87 -22.42
CA LEU A 166 7.81 15.15 -21.18
C LEU A 166 9.16 14.68 -20.59
N TRP A 167 10.02 14.09 -21.42
CA TRP A 167 11.31 13.58 -20.99
C TRP A 167 12.29 14.69 -20.59
N GLN A 168 12.39 15.77 -21.40
CA GLN A 168 13.32 16.88 -21.15
C GLN A 168 12.89 17.70 -19.92
N ASP A 169 11.61 18.03 -19.81
CA ASP A 169 11.15 19.04 -18.88
C ASP A 169 10.65 18.46 -17.55
N LEU A 170 10.15 17.22 -17.54
CA LEU A 170 9.59 16.66 -16.31
C LEU A 170 10.41 15.52 -15.70
N PHE A 171 11.16 14.71 -16.47
CA PHE A 171 11.93 13.62 -15.88
C PHE A 171 13.12 14.15 -15.07
N ASN A 172 13.36 13.55 -13.88
CA ASN A 172 14.61 13.79 -13.17
C ASN A 172 15.79 13.08 -13.83
N THR A 173 17.00 13.36 -13.37
CA THR A 173 18.24 12.81 -13.97
C THR A 173 18.29 11.28 -13.92
N GLU A 174 17.80 10.67 -12.83
CA GLU A 174 17.83 9.22 -12.67
C GLU A 174 16.82 8.54 -13.61
N LEU A 175 15.59 9.06 -13.69
CA LEU A 175 14.58 8.51 -14.59
C LEU A 175 15.00 8.64 -16.05
N LYS A 176 15.71 9.74 -16.42
CA LYS A 176 16.31 9.92 -17.76
C LYS A 176 17.36 8.86 -18.11
N ARG A 177 18.10 8.36 -17.13
CA ARG A 177 19.07 7.26 -17.33
C ARG A 177 18.40 5.91 -17.55
N LEU A 178 17.24 5.70 -16.92
CA LEU A 178 16.51 4.43 -16.93
C LEU A 178 15.58 4.30 -18.14
N VAL A 179 14.98 5.41 -18.59
CA VAL A 179 13.93 5.42 -19.61
C VAL A 179 14.34 6.35 -20.73
N SER A 180 14.58 5.81 -21.91
CA SER A 180 14.81 6.61 -23.12
C SER A 180 13.48 7.15 -23.70
N ILE A 181 13.55 8.20 -24.51
CA ILE A 181 12.39 8.75 -25.22
C ILE A 181 11.69 7.66 -26.05
N SER A 182 12.48 6.82 -26.76
CA SER A 182 11.93 5.74 -27.57
C SER A 182 11.24 4.65 -26.75
N ALA A 183 11.76 4.36 -25.54
CA ALA A 183 11.12 3.41 -24.63
C ALA A 183 9.81 3.98 -24.08
N LEU A 184 9.77 5.27 -23.73
CA LEU A 184 8.57 5.97 -23.29
C LEU A 184 7.49 5.95 -24.39
N GLN A 185 7.85 6.31 -25.61
CA GLN A 185 6.98 6.26 -26.79
C GLN A 185 6.43 4.86 -27.03
N SER A 186 7.30 3.86 -27.16
CA SER A 186 6.88 2.48 -27.41
C SER A 186 5.99 1.94 -26.28
N GLY A 187 6.28 2.31 -25.03
CA GLY A 187 5.47 1.94 -23.88
C GLY A 187 4.05 2.48 -23.99
N TRP A 188 3.90 3.79 -24.25
CA TRP A 188 2.59 4.43 -24.37
C TRP A 188 1.80 3.91 -25.57
N GLU A 189 2.42 3.89 -26.77
CA GLU A 189 1.77 3.42 -28.00
C GLU A 189 1.33 1.95 -27.93
N SER A 190 2.02 1.12 -27.14
CA SER A 190 1.62 -0.28 -26.94
C SER A 190 0.28 -0.43 -26.19
N LEU A 191 -0.12 0.58 -25.42
CA LEU A 191 -1.39 0.58 -24.69
C LEU A 191 -2.59 0.66 -25.63
N ASP A 192 -2.49 1.38 -26.74
CA ASP A 192 -3.56 1.52 -27.73
C ASP A 192 -4.01 0.16 -28.30
N GLY A 193 -3.07 -0.76 -28.52
CA GLY A 193 -3.35 -2.09 -29.02
C GLY A 193 -4.17 -2.94 -28.03
N THR A 194 -3.94 -2.76 -26.74
CA THR A 194 -4.53 -3.58 -25.68
C THR A 194 -5.75 -2.91 -25.07
N TYR A 195 -5.63 -1.62 -24.72
CA TYR A 195 -6.65 -0.88 -23.96
C TYR A 195 -7.47 0.09 -24.83
N GLY A 196 -7.07 0.27 -26.11
CA GLY A 196 -7.70 1.23 -27.01
C GLY A 196 -7.28 2.67 -26.73
N VAL A 197 -8.03 3.62 -27.26
CA VAL A 197 -7.71 5.04 -27.18
C VAL A 197 -7.94 5.57 -25.77
N TYR A 198 -7.03 6.40 -25.26
CA TYR A 198 -7.19 7.13 -24.01
C TYR A 198 -8.45 8.03 -24.06
N VAL A 199 -9.24 8.01 -23.00
CA VAL A 199 -10.50 8.78 -22.88
C VAL A 199 -10.34 9.92 -21.87
N GLN A 200 -10.00 9.59 -20.62
CA GLN A 200 -9.88 10.59 -19.55
C GLN A 200 -9.08 10.05 -18.35
N LEU A 201 -8.69 10.97 -17.47
CA LEU A 201 -8.12 10.66 -16.17
C LEU A 201 -9.15 10.95 -15.09
N ASN A 202 -9.38 9.97 -14.21
CA ASN A 202 -10.26 10.15 -13.06
C ASN A 202 -9.58 11.00 -11.98
N PRO A 203 -10.34 11.56 -11.00
CA PRO A 203 -9.76 12.33 -9.92
C PRO A 203 -8.62 11.59 -9.21
N VAL A 204 -7.53 12.33 -8.97
CA VAL A 204 -6.32 11.76 -8.37
C VAL A 204 -6.44 11.67 -6.85
N THR A 205 -5.78 10.67 -6.28
CA THR A 205 -5.42 10.61 -4.86
C THR A 205 -3.94 10.83 -4.67
N THR A 206 -3.53 11.35 -3.52
CA THR A 206 -2.12 11.65 -3.25
C THR A 206 -1.69 11.18 -1.88
N MET A 207 -0.41 10.79 -1.79
CA MET A 207 0.26 10.51 -0.53
C MET A 207 1.69 11.04 -0.57
N GLN A 208 2.25 11.35 0.62
CA GLN A 208 3.64 11.72 0.77
C GLN A 208 4.45 10.49 1.24
N VAL A 209 5.49 10.14 0.50
CA VAL A 209 6.35 9.00 0.81
C VAL A 209 7.80 9.44 0.71
N LYS A 210 8.53 9.44 1.81
CA LYS A 210 9.96 9.81 1.87
C LYS A 210 10.29 11.14 1.18
N GLY A 211 9.45 12.15 1.39
CA GLY A 211 9.62 13.49 0.79
C GLY A 211 9.25 13.58 -0.69
N GLN A 212 8.66 12.54 -1.27
CA GLN A 212 8.12 12.56 -2.63
C GLN A 212 6.60 12.56 -2.62
N THR A 213 5.99 13.21 -3.58
CA THR A 213 4.54 13.15 -3.80
C THR A 213 4.22 12.00 -4.74
N VAL A 214 3.46 11.03 -4.25
CA VAL A 214 2.91 9.94 -5.06
C VAL A 214 1.48 10.32 -5.45
N ILE A 215 1.20 10.36 -6.75
CA ILE A 215 -0.11 10.65 -7.34
C ILE A 215 -0.62 9.34 -7.93
N GLN A 216 -1.82 8.95 -7.56
CA GLN A 216 -2.49 7.77 -8.09
C GLN A 216 -3.83 8.15 -8.72
N ALA A 217 -4.11 7.63 -9.89
CA ALA A 217 -5.36 7.81 -10.61
C ALA A 217 -5.71 6.59 -11.47
N THR A 218 -6.96 6.53 -11.93
CA THR A 218 -7.37 5.61 -12.98
C THR A 218 -7.42 6.37 -14.31
N ALA A 219 -6.64 5.91 -15.28
CA ALA A 219 -6.71 6.38 -16.66
C ALA A 219 -7.67 5.48 -17.43
N GLU A 220 -8.75 6.07 -17.95
CA GLU A 220 -9.76 5.37 -18.74
C GLU A 220 -9.35 5.31 -20.21
N PHE A 221 -9.46 4.13 -20.79
CA PHE A 221 -9.27 3.84 -22.20
C PHE A 221 -10.53 3.21 -22.77
N SER A 222 -10.71 3.27 -24.07
CA SER A 222 -11.95 2.81 -24.74
C SER A 222 -12.25 1.31 -24.59
N LYS A 223 -11.28 0.50 -24.19
CA LYS A 223 -11.41 -0.97 -24.02
C LYS A 223 -11.01 -1.48 -22.65
N GLY A 224 -10.73 -0.59 -21.67
CA GLY A 224 -10.33 -0.96 -20.32
C GLY A 224 -9.69 0.20 -19.57
N ASN A 225 -9.32 -0.02 -18.32
CA ASN A 225 -8.78 1.01 -17.45
C ASN A 225 -7.37 0.65 -16.98
N LEU A 226 -6.53 1.67 -16.77
CA LEU A 226 -5.21 1.52 -16.17
C LEU A 226 -5.11 2.31 -14.87
N SER A 227 -4.54 1.72 -13.85
CA SER A 227 -4.05 2.44 -12.69
C SER A 227 -2.75 3.14 -13.06
N MET A 228 -2.73 4.45 -12.92
CA MET A 228 -1.55 5.29 -13.13
C MET A 228 -0.97 5.70 -11.78
N ILE A 229 0.33 5.55 -11.64
CA ILE A 229 1.10 6.04 -10.49
C ILE A 229 2.20 6.95 -11.00
N ILE A 230 2.19 8.20 -10.54
CA ILE A 230 3.22 9.19 -10.78
C ILE A 230 3.92 9.49 -9.46
N THR A 231 5.25 9.48 -9.45
CA THR A 231 6.03 9.92 -8.30
C THR A 231 6.82 11.17 -8.67
N VAL A 232 6.72 12.20 -7.82
CA VAL A 232 7.27 13.53 -8.06
C VAL A 232 8.16 13.94 -6.89
N ASP A 233 9.35 14.46 -7.19
CA ASP A 233 10.27 15.01 -6.17
C ASP A 233 9.93 16.46 -5.78
N ASN A 234 10.69 17.00 -4.82
CA ASN A 234 10.51 18.37 -4.32
C ASN A 234 10.84 19.48 -5.35
N ASN A 235 11.31 19.12 -6.54
CA ASN A 235 11.56 20.05 -7.65
C ASN A 235 10.52 19.90 -8.77
N ALA A 236 9.38 19.27 -8.46
CA ALA A 236 8.33 18.91 -9.42
C ALA A 236 8.84 18.07 -10.60
N ARG A 237 9.89 17.24 -10.39
CA ARG A 237 10.39 16.32 -11.42
C ARG A 237 9.85 14.91 -11.18
N LEU A 238 9.50 14.24 -12.26
CA LEU A 238 9.13 12.84 -12.25
C LEU A 238 10.30 11.97 -11.82
N THR A 239 10.09 11.17 -10.79
CA THR A 239 11.00 10.11 -10.33
C THR A 239 10.47 8.73 -10.69
N GLY A 240 9.17 8.63 -11.07
CA GLY A 240 8.53 7.40 -11.52
C GLY A 240 7.24 7.69 -12.28
N LEU A 241 6.99 6.88 -13.29
CA LEU A 241 5.74 6.85 -14.06
C LEU A 241 5.41 5.39 -14.35
N ARG A 242 4.24 4.94 -13.91
CA ARG A 242 3.82 3.55 -14.05
C ARG A 242 2.35 3.46 -14.44
N PHE A 243 2.06 2.58 -15.39
CA PHE A 243 0.72 2.15 -15.76
C PHE A 243 0.60 0.65 -15.52
N THR A 244 -0.46 0.24 -14.85
CA THR A 244 -0.80 -1.17 -14.64
C THR A 244 -2.29 -1.36 -14.90
N PRO A 245 -2.74 -2.57 -15.29
CA PRO A 245 -4.17 -2.83 -15.38
C PRO A 245 -4.88 -2.36 -14.11
N ALA A 246 -5.93 -1.55 -14.25
CA ALA A 246 -6.77 -1.21 -13.12
C ALA A 246 -7.64 -2.42 -12.79
N ALA A 247 -7.70 -2.76 -11.51
CA ALA A 247 -8.62 -3.80 -11.06
C ALA A 247 -10.05 -3.39 -11.37
N ALA A 248 -10.83 -4.29 -11.94
CA ALA A 248 -12.26 -4.12 -11.98
C ALA A 248 -12.81 -4.14 -10.53
N PRO A 249 -13.95 -3.50 -10.24
CA PRO A 249 -14.59 -3.64 -8.94
C PRO A 249 -14.81 -5.12 -8.62
N ALA A 250 -14.61 -5.49 -7.37
CA ALA A 250 -14.94 -6.84 -6.91
C ALA A 250 -16.41 -7.16 -7.19
N VAL A 251 -16.70 -8.45 -7.36
CA VAL A 251 -18.09 -8.89 -7.56
C VAL A 251 -18.96 -8.40 -6.39
N GLU A 252 -19.89 -7.50 -6.69
CA GLU A 252 -20.88 -7.08 -5.69
C GLU A 252 -21.91 -8.21 -5.51
N ARG A 253 -22.14 -8.54 -4.24
CA ARG A 253 -23.07 -9.61 -3.85
C ARG A 253 -23.86 -9.15 -2.63
N GLU A 254 -25.11 -9.54 -2.58
CA GLU A 254 -25.96 -9.38 -1.40
C GLU A 254 -25.65 -10.46 -0.36
N LEU A 255 -25.84 -10.12 0.92
CA LEU A 255 -25.71 -11.10 2.00
C LEU A 255 -26.65 -12.28 1.74
N PRO A 256 -26.15 -13.52 1.72
CA PRO A 256 -26.98 -14.68 1.49
C PRO A 256 -28.13 -14.80 2.52
N GLU A 257 -29.29 -15.28 2.06
CA GLU A 257 -30.45 -15.53 2.90
C GLU A 257 -30.11 -16.50 4.05
N GLY A 258 -30.64 -16.26 5.24
CA GLY A 258 -30.35 -17.05 6.44
C GLY A 258 -29.04 -16.71 7.16
N LEU A 259 -28.38 -15.63 6.74
CA LEU A 259 -27.19 -15.07 7.42
C LEU A 259 -27.47 -13.69 8.00
N THR A 260 -26.76 -13.36 9.05
CA THR A 260 -26.70 -12.01 9.64
C THR A 260 -25.26 -11.54 9.77
N GLU A 261 -25.06 -10.23 9.68
CA GLU A 261 -23.77 -9.58 9.91
C GLU A 261 -23.91 -8.50 10.98
N GLU A 262 -23.03 -8.54 11.95
CA GLU A 262 -22.95 -7.57 13.04
C GLU A 262 -21.61 -6.87 13.04
N THR A 263 -21.63 -5.54 13.15
CA THR A 263 -20.40 -4.78 13.38
C THR A 263 -19.94 -4.99 14.82
N VAL A 264 -18.70 -5.40 14.98
CA VAL A 264 -18.04 -5.58 16.28
C VAL A 264 -16.74 -4.78 16.34
N VAL A 265 -16.17 -4.64 17.53
CA VAL A 265 -14.90 -3.92 17.72
C VAL A 265 -13.88 -4.89 18.32
N VAL A 266 -12.85 -5.22 17.55
CA VAL A 266 -11.70 -5.99 18.03
C VAL A 266 -10.79 -5.05 18.81
N GLY A 267 -10.41 -5.44 20.03
CA GLY A 267 -9.57 -4.61 20.89
C GLY A 267 -10.28 -3.38 21.46
N GLU A 268 -11.58 -3.46 21.75
CA GLU A 268 -12.32 -2.39 22.40
C GLU A 268 -11.64 -1.97 23.73
N GLY A 269 -11.46 -0.67 23.93
CA GLY A 269 -10.76 -0.11 25.10
C GLY A 269 -9.22 -0.15 25.01
N THR A 270 -8.63 -0.68 23.95
CA THR A 270 -7.20 -0.56 23.66
C THR A 270 -6.88 0.75 22.93
N ALA A 271 -5.59 1.01 22.68
CA ALA A 271 -5.17 2.17 21.88
C ALA A 271 -5.57 2.07 20.39
N HIS A 272 -5.80 0.85 19.88
CA HIS A 272 -6.07 0.58 18.46
C HIS A 272 -7.32 -0.30 18.28
N PRO A 273 -8.53 0.19 18.58
CA PRO A 273 -9.76 -0.56 18.33
C PRO A 273 -9.99 -0.70 16.82
N LEU A 274 -10.29 -1.90 16.36
CA LEU A 274 -10.46 -2.23 14.94
C LEU A 274 -11.91 -2.59 14.65
N LYS A 275 -12.46 -2.05 13.55
CA LYS A 275 -13.76 -2.47 13.06
C LYS A 275 -13.69 -3.93 12.62
N GLY A 276 -14.65 -4.73 13.06
CA GLY A 276 -14.85 -6.11 12.61
C GLY A 276 -16.28 -6.36 12.18
N ILE A 277 -16.46 -7.44 11.44
CA ILE A 277 -17.77 -7.97 11.05
C ILE A 277 -17.84 -9.42 11.54
N LEU A 278 -18.84 -9.69 12.37
CA LEU A 278 -19.18 -11.05 12.79
C LEU A 278 -20.35 -11.55 11.94
N THR A 279 -20.08 -12.54 11.10
CA THR A 279 -21.08 -13.20 10.25
C THR A 279 -21.59 -14.44 10.97
N LEU A 280 -22.91 -14.59 11.05
CA LEU A 280 -23.59 -15.65 11.80
C LEU A 280 -24.72 -16.27 10.96
N PRO A 281 -25.02 -17.58 11.12
CA PRO A 281 -26.32 -18.12 10.70
C PRO A 281 -27.44 -17.42 11.51
N GLU A 282 -28.52 -17.04 10.82
CA GLU A 282 -29.67 -16.37 11.45
C GLU A 282 -30.35 -17.24 12.51
N HIS A 283 -30.38 -18.55 12.29
CA HIS A 283 -30.97 -19.52 13.19
C HIS A 283 -29.97 -20.61 13.57
N SER A 284 -29.68 -20.73 14.85
CA SER A 284 -28.84 -21.81 15.40
C SER A 284 -29.48 -22.45 16.61
N SER A 285 -29.36 -23.78 16.73
CA SER A 285 -29.72 -24.52 17.93
C SER A 285 -28.46 -24.85 18.72
N GLY A 286 -28.17 -24.06 19.75
CA GLY A 286 -26.96 -24.24 20.56
C GLY A 286 -25.85 -23.25 20.25
N ARG A 287 -24.68 -23.45 20.86
CA ARG A 287 -23.48 -22.64 20.59
C ARG A 287 -22.87 -23.06 19.24
N LEU A 288 -22.25 -22.13 18.57
CA LEU A 288 -21.62 -22.34 17.27
C LEU A 288 -20.10 -22.45 17.42
N PRO A 289 -19.43 -23.28 16.61
CA PRO A 289 -18.00 -23.14 16.36
C PRO A 289 -17.73 -21.82 15.63
N SER A 290 -16.55 -21.28 15.80
CA SER A 290 -16.22 -19.99 15.20
C SER A 290 -14.81 -19.92 14.65
N VAL A 291 -14.59 -19.02 13.69
CA VAL A 291 -13.31 -18.79 13.01
C VAL A 291 -12.94 -17.32 13.05
N VAL A 292 -11.67 -17.03 13.37
CA VAL A 292 -11.03 -15.74 13.12
C VAL A 292 -10.30 -15.82 11.77
N LEU A 293 -10.60 -14.92 10.84
CA LEU A 293 -9.83 -14.75 9.60
C LEU A 293 -8.67 -13.79 9.83
N VAL A 294 -7.44 -14.21 9.51
CA VAL A 294 -6.21 -13.43 9.71
C VAL A 294 -5.54 -13.15 8.37
N HIS A 295 -5.36 -11.86 8.08
CA HIS A 295 -4.92 -11.34 6.79
C HIS A 295 -3.51 -11.74 6.39
N GLY A 296 -3.28 -11.69 5.07
CA GLY A 296 -1.98 -11.69 4.44
C GLY A 296 -1.19 -10.39 4.64
N SER A 297 -0.11 -10.22 3.87
CA SER A 297 0.73 -9.03 3.87
C SER A 297 -0.02 -7.81 3.32
N GLY A 298 0.36 -6.61 3.80
CA GLY A 298 -0.20 -5.36 3.33
C GLY A 298 -1.34 -4.85 4.20
N SER A 299 -1.78 -3.64 3.87
CA SER A 299 -2.83 -2.91 4.58
C SER A 299 -4.17 -3.18 3.89
N THR A 300 -5.06 -3.94 4.52
CA THR A 300 -6.33 -4.39 3.95
C THR A 300 -7.49 -4.24 4.93
N ASP A 301 -8.71 -4.09 4.38
CA ASP A 301 -9.96 -4.07 5.14
C ASP A 301 -10.35 -5.48 5.62
N HIS A 302 -11.47 -5.56 6.36
CA HIS A 302 -12.01 -6.82 6.90
C HIS A 302 -12.35 -7.86 5.83
N ASP A 303 -12.58 -7.48 4.58
CA ASP A 303 -12.85 -8.40 3.47
C ASP A 303 -11.56 -8.96 2.82
N GLU A 304 -10.38 -8.50 3.29
CA GLU A 304 -9.10 -8.70 2.61
C GLU A 304 -9.19 -8.29 1.14
N THR A 305 -9.80 -7.12 0.89
CA THR A 305 -10.00 -6.63 -0.47
C THR A 305 -8.67 -6.51 -1.20
N ALA A 306 -8.46 -7.34 -2.19
CA ALA A 306 -7.26 -7.44 -2.99
C ALA A 306 -7.63 -7.36 -4.47
N PHE A 307 -7.34 -6.22 -5.10
CA PHE A 307 -7.72 -5.97 -6.49
C PHE A 307 -9.24 -6.17 -6.70
N ALA A 308 -9.65 -7.12 -7.54
CA ALA A 308 -11.06 -7.42 -7.82
C ALA A 308 -11.66 -8.53 -6.92
N TYR A 309 -10.96 -8.93 -5.85
CA TYR A 309 -11.37 -10.02 -4.95
C TYR A 309 -11.73 -9.52 -3.55
N LYS A 310 -12.64 -10.22 -2.88
CA LYS A 310 -12.99 -10.08 -1.46
C LYS A 310 -12.97 -11.46 -0.77
N PRO A 311 -11.81 -12.10 -0.65
CA PRO A 311 -11.74 -13.50 -0.25
C PRO A 311 -12.30 -13.75 1.15
N PHE A 312 -12.09 -12.87 2.11
CA PHE A 312 -12.60 -13.07 3.47
C PHE A 312 -14.12 -12.94 3.57
N ARG A 313 -14.75 -12.06 2.75
CA ARG A 313 -16.19 -12.01 2.64
C ARG A 313 -16.75 -13.35 2.12
N ASP A 314 -16.17 -13.87 1.04
CA ASP A 314 -16.64 -15.09 0.40
C ASP A 314 -16.49 -16.30 1.35
N ILE A 315 -15.35 -16.42 2.04
CA ILE A 315 -15.11 -17.46 3.06
C ILE A 315 -16.10 -17.31 4.22
N ALA A 316 -16.30 -16.08 4.73
CA ALA A 316 -17.18 -15.84 5.86
C ALA A 316 -18.62 -16.26 5.57
N TRP A 317 -19.15 -15.87 4.41
CA TRP A 317 -20.50 -16.22 4.02
C TRP A 317 -20.67 -17.73 3.79
N GLY A 318 -19.72 -18.35 3.10
CA GLY A 318 -19.82 -19.79 2.83
C GLY A 318 -19.64 -20.67 4.07
N LEU A 319 -18.83 -20.26 5.05
CA LEU A 319 -18.70 -20.97 6.32
C LEU A 319 -19.94 -20.74 7.21
N ALA A 320 -20.50 -19.53 7.23
CA ALA A 320 -21.71 -19.24 7.99
C ALA A 320 -22.93 -20.03 7.47
N GLN A 321 -23.03 -20.25 6.16
CA GLN A 321 -24.03 -21.17 5.58
C GLN A 321 -23.85 -22.63 6.05
N GLN A 322 -22.67 -23.00 6.52
CA GLN A 322 -22.38 -24.33 7.07
C GLN A 322 -22.48 -24.38 8.62
N GLY A 323 -23.02 -23.33 9.26
CA GLY A 323 -23.26 -23.29 10.70
C GLY A 323 -22.04 -22.84 11.51
N ILE A 324 -21.09 -22.15 10.92
CA ILE A 324 -19.86 -21.69 11.56
C ILE A 324 -19.86 -20.16 11.62
N ALA A 325 -19.73 -19.57 12.81
CA ALA A 325 -19.59 -18.13 12.97
C ALA A 325 -18.20 -17.65 12.48
N VAL A 326 -18.13 -16.50 11.80
CA VAL A 326 -16.87 -16.01 11.24
C VAL A 326 -16.65 -14.56 11.59
N LEU A 327 -15.49 -14.27 12.20
CA LEU A 327 -15.01 -12.93 12.46
C LEU A 327 -13.94 -12.54 11.45
N ARG A 328 -14.17 -11.42 10.77
CA ARG A 328 -13.20 -10.70 9.95
C ARG A 328 -13.10 -9.26 10.42
N TYR A 329 -11.93 -8.64 10.38
CA TYR A 329 -11.70 -7.31 10.95
C TYR A 329 -10.71 -6.50 10.10
N ASP A 330 -10.78 -5.18 10.18
CA ASP A 330 -9.85 -4.28 9.49
C ASP A 330 -8.45 -4.44 10.08
N LYS A 331 -7.43 -4.52 9.23
CA LYS A 331 -6.05 -4.59 9.69
C LYS A 331 -5.63 -3.28 10.35
N ARG A 332 -4.78 -3.33 11.38
CA ARG A 332 -4.32 -2.13 12.09
C ARG A 332 -3.66 -1.12 11.15
N SER A 333 -2.81 -1.58 10.24
CA SER A 333 -2.17 -0.74 9.23
C SER A 333 -3.15 -0.10 8.23
N TYR A 334 -4.35 -0.67 8.06
CA TYR A 334 -5.44 -0.10 7.27
C TYR A 334 -6.18 1.00 8.03
N THR A 335 -6.51 0.75 9.28
CA THR A 335 -7.27 1.71 10.11
C THR A 335 -6.42 2.91 10.55
N TYR A 336 -5.14 2.68 10.84
CA TYR A 336 -4.22 3.70 11.37
C TYR A 336 -2.97 3.91 10.48
N PRO A 337 -3.11 4.13 9.16
CA PRO A 337 -1.96 4.13 8.23
C PRO A 337 -0.90 5.16 8.60
N LYS A 338 -1.27 6.30 9.19
CA LYS A 338 -0.33 7.37 9.57
C LYS A 338 0.64 6.97 10.68
N GLU A 339 0.24 6.04 11.54
CA GLU A 339 1.09 5.58 12.64
C GLU A 339 2.23 4.67 12.17
N PHE A 340 2.09 4.12 10.96
CA PHE A 340 3.04 3.17 10.38
C PHE A 340 3.85 3.73 9.20
N MET A 341 3.60 4.98 8.80
CA MET A 341 4.24 5.61 7.63
C MET A 341 5.43 6.52 7.98
N GLY A 342 5.74 6.76 9.26
CA GLY A 342 6.89 7.57 9.69
C GLY A 342 8.14 6.72 9.88
N ASP A 343 9.33 7.28 9.61
CA ASP A 343 10.61 6.56 9.72
C ASP A 343 10.85 5.98 11.13
N GLU A 344 10.48 6.70 12.20
CA GLU A 344 10.62 6.26 13.59
C GLU A 344 9.63 5.15 13.95
N ALA A 345 8.38 5.26 13.47
CA ALA A 345 7.34 4.25 13.66
C ALA A 345 7.67 2.97 12.85
N ALA A 346 8.08 3.13 11.58
CA ALA A 346 8.48 2.01 10.74
C ALA A 346 9.70 1.26 11.29
N ALA A 347 10.60 1.93 12.01
CA ALA A 347 11.78 1.30 12.62
C ALA A 347 11.45 0.43 13.84
N SER A 348 10.30 0.60 14.47
CA SER A 348 9.88 -0.12 15.69
C SER A 348 8.68 -1.04 15.52
N PHE A 349 7.95 -0.93 14.43
CA PHE A 349 6.75 -1.71 14.11
C PHE A 349 7.12 -3.11 13.59
N THR A 350 6.42 -4.13 14.06
CA THR A 350 6.67 -5.53 13.70
C THR A 350 5.36 -6.27 13.39
N VAL A 351 5.46 -7.53 12.95
CA VAL A 351 4.27 -8.38 12.75
C VAL A 351 3.50 -8.61 14.05
N LYS A 352 4.17 -8.44 15.20
CA LYS A 352 3.51 -8.59 16.50
C LYS A 352 2.38 -7.57 16.63
N GLU A 353 2.67 -6.30 16.44
CA GLU A 353 1.70 -5.21 16.49
C GLU A 353 0.77 -5.25 15.27
N GLU A 354 1.29 -5.58 14.09
CA GLU A 354 0.51 -5.55 12.85
C GLU A 354 -0.58 -6.62 12.79
N THR A 355 -0.31 -7.81 13.36
CA THR A 355 -1.15 -8.98 13.08
C THR A 355 -1.38 -9.85 14.32
N VAL A 356 -0.32 -10.18 15.07
CA VAL A 356 -0.39 -11.19 16.14
C VAL A 356 -1.27 -10.75 17.29
N ASP A 357 -1.04 -9.55 17.81
CA ASP A 357 -1.80 -9.02 18.95
C ASP A 357 -3.29 -8.85 18.61
N ASP A 358 -3.61 -8.38 17.41
CA ASP A 358 -4.99 -8.18 16.97
C ASP A 358 -5.74 -9.50 16.77
N ALA A 359 -5.07 -10.52 16.24
CA ALA A 359 -5.65 -11.85 16.08
C ALA A 359 -5.95 -12.52 17.43
N ILE A 360 -5.10 -12.31 18.46
CA ILE A 360 -5.36 -12.76 19.83
C ILE A 360 -6.56 -12.04 20.44
N LEU A 361 -6.67 -10.72 20.24
CA LEU A 361 -7.83 -9.93 20.69
C LEU A 361 -9.12 -10.38 19.99
N ALA A 362 -9.05 -10.69 18.69
CA ALA A 362 -10.18 -11.23 17.93
C ALA A 362 -10.63 -12.59 18.45
N ALA A 363 -9.70 -13.49 18.78
CA ALA A 363 -10.01 -14.77 19.42
C ALA A 363 -10.70 -14.57 20.80
N GLY A 364 -10.17 -13.63 21.59
CA GLY A 364 -10.75 -13.26 22.90
C GLY A 364 -12.19 -12.77 22.79
N LEU A 365 -12.50 -11.96 21.76
CA LEU A 365 -13.86 -11.48 21.49
C LEU A 365 -14.81 -12.65 21.20
N LEU A 366 -14.42 -13.61 20.34
CA LEU A 366 -15.26 -14.78 20.04
C LEU A 366 -15.47 -15.67 21.27
N LYS A 367 -14.44 -15.87 22.09
CA LYS A 367 -14.53 -16.68 23.31
C LYS A 367 -15.47 -16.09 24.37
N LEU A 368 -15.73 -14.78 24.32
CA LEU A 368 -16.64 -14.08 25.23
C LEU A 368 -18.10 -14.03 24.72
N ASP A 369 -18.35 -14.29 23.44
CA ASP A 369 -19.70 -14.30 22.88
C ASP A 369 -20.47 -15.56 23.32
N LYS A 370 -21.61 -15.35 23.97
CA LYS A 370 -22.44 -16.44 24.55
C LYS A 370 -23.06 -17.35 23.49
N ARG A 371 -23.15 -16.91 22.25
CA ARG A 371 -23.68 -17.70 21.10
C ARG A 371 -22.66 -18.68 20.58
N LEU A 372 -21.37 -18.47 20.93
CA LEU A 372 -20.24 -19.23 20.39
C LEU A 372 -19.71 -20.20 21.44
N ASP A 373 -19.09 -21.27 20.97
CA ASP A 373 -18.40 -22.22 21.84
C ASP A 373 -16.95 -21.78 22.06
N PRO A 374 -16.56 -21.35 23.28
CA PRO A 374 -15.22 -20.86 23.54
C PRO A 374 -14.12 -21.93 23.39
N GLY A 375 -14.48 -23.23 23.43
CA GLY A 375 -13.56 -24.35 23.20
C GLY A 375 -13.36 -24.66 21.71
N HIS A 376 -14.16 -24.07 20.82
CA HIS A 376 -14.14 -24.34 19.39
C HIS A 376 -14.00 -23.05 18.57
N VAL A 377 -13.00 -22.26 18.94
CA VAL A 377 -12.55 -21.08 18.19
C VAL A 377 -11.33 -21.50 17.34
N TYR A 378 -11.45 -21.39 16.03
CA TYR A 378 -10.40 -21.73 15.05
C TYR A 378 -9.76 -20.46 14.49
N LEU A 379 -8.55 -20.60 13.96
CA LEU A 379 -7.90 -19.56 13.18
C LEU A 379 -7.77 -20.04 11.73
N ALA A 380 -8.17 -19.20 10.77
CA ALA A 380 -7.84 -19.36 9.37
C ALA A 380 -6.98 -18.17 8.92
N GLY A 381 -5.71 -18.42 8.68
CA GLY A 381 -4.76 -17.39 8.25
C GLY A 381 -4.43 -17.53 6.78
N HIS A 382 -4.53 -16.42 6.04
CA HIS A 382 -4.16 -16.34 4.63
C HIS A 382 -2.74 -15.78 4.46
N SER A 383 -1.94 -16.39 3.58
CA SER A 383 -0.61 -15.90 3.22
C SER A 383 0.27 -15.64 4.44
N LEU A 384 0.64 -14.40 4.77
CA LEU A 384 1.34 -14.02 5.99
C LEU A 384 0.57 -14.47 7.25
N GLY A 385 -0.76 -14.37 7.27
CA GLY A 385 -1.59 -14.86 8.38
C GLY A 385 -1.47 -16.38 8.56
N GLY A 386 -1.37 -17.13 7.46
CA GLY A 386 -1.11 -18.57 7.48
C GLY A 386 0.31 -18.92 7.98
N MET A 387 1.30 -18.10 7.63
CA MET A 387 2.66 -18.20 8.18
C MET A 387 2.68 -17.93 9.68
N LEU A 388 1.94 -16.92 10.15
CA LEU A 388 1.92 -16.48 11.54
C LEU A 388 0.99 -17.32 12.44
N ALA A 389 0.09 -18.13 11.89
CA ALA A 389 -0.89 -18.89 12.66
C ALA A 389 -0.29 -19.72 13.80
N PRO A 390 0.83 -20.46 13.63
CA PRO A 390 1.49 -21.18 14.73
C PRO A 390 2.00 -20.25 15.83
N ARG A 391 2.45 -19.03 15.49
CA ARG A 391 2.89 -18.03 16.45
C ARG A 391 1.71 -17.40 17.20
N ILE A 392 0.68 -17.02 16.50
CA ILE A 392 -0.53 -16.43 17.11
C ILE A 392 -1.14 -17.38 18.14
N ASP A 393 -1.15 -18.66 17.82
CA ASP A 393 -1.59 -19.69 18.75
C ASP A 393 -0.67 -19.80 19.99
N ALA A 394 0.65 -19.85 19.76
CA ALA A 394 1.64 -19.96 20.83
C ALA A 394 1.69 -18.73 21.75
N ASP A 395 1.48 -17.54 21.21
CA ASP A 395 1.53 -16.26 21.93
C ASP A 395 0.23 -15.97 22.72
N GLY A 396 -0.75 -16.88 22.71
CA GLY A 396 -1.95 -16.81 23.56
C GLY A 396 -3.29 -16.83 22.83
N GLY A 397 -3.31 -17.06 21.52
CA GLY A 397 -4.55 -17.24 20.75
C GLY A 397 -5.34 -18.47 21.23
N ASP A 398 -4.66 -19.54 21.61
CA ASP A 398 -5.25 -20.78 22.16
C ASP A 398 -6.47 -21.23 21.34
N PHE A 399 -6.23 -21.55 20.08
CA PHE A 399 -7.24 -22.00 19.13
C PHE A 399 -7.48 -23.51 19.22
N ALA A 400 -8.68 -23.96 18.88
CA ALA A 400 -9.02 -25.38 18.78
C ALA A 400 -8.29 -26.07 17.61
N GLY A 401 -8.00 -25.33 16.55
CA GLY A 401 -7.24 -25.80 15.40
C GLY A 401 -6.87 -24.64 14.47
N LEU A 402 -5.97 -24.90 13.53
CA LEU A 402 -5.42 -23.90 12.62
C LEU A 402 -5.67 -24.29 11.17
N ILE A 403 -6.09 -23.33 10.34
CA ILE A 403 -6.23 -23.46 8.89
C ILE A 403 -5.22 -22.53 8.24
N LEU A 404 -4.29 -23.08 7.48
CA LEU A 404 -3.20 -22.37 6.83
C LEU A 404 -3.52 -22.24 5.33
N LEU A 405 -4.03 -21.08 4.92
CA LEU A 405 -4.43 -20.78 3.55
C LEU A 405 -3.25 -20.14 2.81
N ALA A 406 -2.69 -20.81 1.81
CA ALA A 406 -1.59 -20.29 1.00
C ALA A 406 -0.44 -19.70 1.83
N GLY A 407 -0.15 -20.27 2.99
CA GLY A 407 0.94 -19.86 3.88
C GLY A 407 2.23 -20.64 3.62
N SER A 408 3.36 -20.16 4.13
CA SER A 408 4.65 -20.79 4.01
C SER A 408 5.31 -21.03 5.37
N PRO A 409 6.03 -22.14 5.57
CA PRO A 409 6.83 -22.36 6.78
C PRO A 409 8.22 -21.71 6.70
N ARG A 410 8.57 -21.07 5.58
CA ARG A 410 9.87 -20.42 5.34
C ARG A 410 9.93 -19.02 5.93
N LYS A 411 11.11 -18.43 5.95
CA LYS A 411 11.30 -17.02 6.31
C LYS A 411 10.71 -16.11 5.24
N LEU A 412 10.08 -15.00 5.64
CA LEU A 412 9.42 -14.07 4.72
C LEU A 412 10.38 -13.58 3.62
N TRP A 413 11.62 -13.24 3.95
CA TRP A 413 12.57 -12.76 2.95
C TRP A 413 13.00 -13.83 1.92
N GLU A 414 12.93 -15.13 2.25
CA GLU A 414 13.15 -16.22 1.29
C GLU A 414 12.04 -16.24 0.24
N ILE A 415 10.81 -16.05 0.69
CA ILE A 415 9.64 -15.98 -0.19
C ILE A 415 9.75 -14.76 -1.11
N VAL A 416 10.03 -13.58 -0.53
CA VAL A 416 10.18 -12.32 -1.30
C VAL A 416 11.33 -12.43 -2.31
N TYR A 417 12.44 -13.08 -1.95
CA TYR A 417 13.53 -13.36 -2.89
C TYR A 417 13.04 -14.20 -4.07
N ASP A 418 12.37 -15.32 -3.81
CA ASP A 418 11.88 -16.23 -4.85
C ASP A 418 10.84 -15.54 -5.76
N GLN A 419 9.93 -14.75 -5.19
CA GLN A 419 8.95 -13.95 -5.95
C GLN A 419 9.65 -12.97 -6.91
N ASN A 420 10.67 -12.24 -6.42
CA ASN A 420 11.45 -11.34 -7.25
C ASN A 420 12.24 -12.08 -8.34
N MET A 421 12.82 -13.23 -8.00
CA MET A 421 13.55 -14.04 -8.96
C MET A 421 12.63 -14.60 -10.05
N ASN A 422 11.42 -15.05 -9.70
CA ASN A 422 10.44 -15.53 -10.66
C ASN A 422 10.07 -14.44 -11.71
N VAL A 423 9.90 -13.20 -11.25
CA VAL A 423 9.66 -12.05 -12.15
C VAL A 423 10.84 -11.82 -13.08
N ILE A 424 12.07 -11.86 -12.57
CA ILE A 424 13.29 -11.64 -13.39
C ILE A 424 13.50 -12.76 -14.38
N ASP A 425 13.29 -14.00 -13.97
CA ASP A 425 13.46 -15.16 -14.85
C ASP A 425 12.45 -15.16 -16.01
N GLY A 426 11.29 -14.53 -15.82
CA GLY A 426 10.31 -14.27 -16.87
C GLY A 426 10.72 -13.19 -17.88
N LEU A 427 11.75 -12.37 -17.59
CA LEU A 427 12.25 -11.36 -18.53
C LEU A 427 13.07 -12.02 -19.67
N ASP A 428 13.01 -11.41 -20.85
CA ASP A 428 13.84 -11.83 -21.99
C ASP A 428 15.34 -11.72 -21.64
N ASP A 429 16.14 -12.71 -22.07
CA ASP A 429 17.57 -12.74 -21.80
C ASP A 429 18.34 -11.57 -22.43
N SER A 430 17.80 -10.96 -23.48
CA SER A 430 18.34 -9.75 -24.11
C SER A 430 18.00 -8.46 -23.33
N ASN A 431 17.16 -8.52 -22.29
CA ASN A 431 16.80 -7.35 -21.51
C ASN A 431 18.01 -6.86 -20.69
N PRO A 432 18.55 -5.66 -20.93
CA PRO A 432 19.74 -5.18 -20.25
C PRO A 432 19.55 -5.00 -18.74
N LEU A 433 18.30 -4.85 -18.27
CA LEU A 433 17.98 -4.71 -16.85
C LEU A 433 18.00 -6.04 -16.11
N LYS A 434 17.92 -7.19 -16.81
CA LYS A 434 17.85 -8.52 -16.17
C LYS A 434 19.04 -8.78 -15.25
N VAL A 435 20.26 -8.55 -15.75
CA VAL A 435 21.51 -8.77 -15.00
C VAL A 435 21.64 -7.78 -13.82
N GLN A 436 21.35 -6.51 -14.08
CA GLN A 436 21.44 -5.46 -13.04
C GLN A 436 20.43 -5.72 -11.91
N THR A 437 19.18 -6.03 -12.26
CA THR A 437 18.12 -6.27 -11.28
C THR A 437 18.41 -7.54 -10.47
N ARG A 438 18.89 -8.63 -11.12
CA ARG A 438 19.32 -9.83 -10.41
C ARG A 438 20.41 -9.51 -9.39
N SER A 439 21.44 -8.76 -9.78
CA SER A 439 22.53 -8.37 -8.86
C SER A 439 22.02 -7.54 -7.68
N ALA A 440 21.05 -6.65 -7.89
CA ALA A 440 20.43 -5.88 -6.82
C ALA A 440 19.67 -6.78 -5.84
N ILE A 441 18.89 -7.74 -6.35
CA ILE A 441 18.14 -8.71 -5.53
C ILE A 441 19.07 -9.63 -4.74
N ASP A 442 20.17 -10.10 -5.35
CA ASP A 442 21.20 -10.87 -4.65
C ASP A 442 21.86 -10.04 -3.53
N GLY A 443 22.02 -8.73 -3.74
CA GLY A 443 22.46 -7.79 -2.70
C GLY A 443 21.49 -7.71 -1.52
N GLU A 444 20.18 -7.66 -1.77
CA GLU A 444 19.15 -7.70 -0.73
C GLU A 444 19.15 -9.05 0.02
N LEU A 445 19.32 -10.16 -0.68
CA LEU A 445 19.45 -11.48 -0.07
C LEU A 445 20.64 -11.55 0.91
N MET A 446 21.77 -10.94 0.56
CA MET A 446 22.93 -10.89 1.47
C MET A 446 22.63 -10.09 2.73
N LYS A 447 21.90 -8.96 2.61
CA LYS A 447 21.44 -8.18 3.77
C LYS A 447 20.47 -8.99 4.63
N ALA A 448 19.50 -9.70 4.03
CA ALA A 448 18.55 -10.55 4.72
C ALA A 448 19.24 -11.65 5.55
N LYS A 449 20.22 -12.32 4.97
CA LYS A 449 21.02 -13.36 5.66
C LYS A 449 21.83 -12.79 6.84
N ALA A 450 22.23 -11.54 6.78
CA ALA A 450 23.00 -10.87 7.85
C ALA A 450 22.12 -10.42 9.02
N LEU A 451 20.78 -10.33 8.88
CA LEU A 451 19.87 -9.81 9.92
C LEU A 451 20.03 -10.50 11.28
N SER A 452 20.23 -11.82 11.28
CA SER A 452 20.39 -12.60 12.53
C SER A 452 21.67 -12.25 13.32
N SER A 453 22.65 -11.60 12.70
CA SER A 453 23.88 -11.15 13.34
C SER A 453 23.78 -9.75 13.95
N LEU A 454 22.71 -9.00 13.66
CA LEU A 454 22.50 -7.65 14.18
C LEU A 454 21.88 -7.69 15.58
N SER A 455 22.26 -6.76 16.45
CA SER A 455 21.46 -6.47 17.64
C SER A 455 20.14 -5.81 17.26
N THR A 456 19.16 -5.82 18.16
CA THR A 456 17.87 -5.13 17.96
C THR A 456 18.06 -3.67 17.58
N GLU A 457 18.91 -2.94 18.28
CA GLU A 457 19.17 -1.52 18.00
C GLU A 457 19.85 -1.31 16.64
N GLN A 458 20.73 -2.23 16.24
CA GLN A 458 21.33 -2.20 14.89
C GLN A 458 20.30 -2.49 13.81
N ALA A 459 19.38 -3.43 14.04
CA ALA A 459 18.32 -3.77 13.09
C ALA A 459 17.32 -2.62 12.89
N LYS A 460 16.98 -1.88 13.97
CA LYS A 460 16.12 -0.68 13.90
C LYS A 460 16.72 0.45 13.06
N GLN A 461 18.06 0.52 13.02
CA GLN A 461 18.80 1.55 12.28
C GLN A 461 19.27 1.07 10.89
N ALA A 462 19.17 -0.22 10.62
CA ALA A 462 19.61 -0.79 9.35
C ALA A 462 18.67 -0.39 8.20
N PRO A 463 19.20 -0.25 6.99
CA PRO A 463 18.35 -0.05 5.81
C PRO A 463 17.33 -1.17 5.65
N ALA A 464 16.18 -0.84 5.08
CA ALA A 464 15.18 -1.83 4.71
C ALA A 464 15.78 -2.90 3.79
N VAL A 465 15.27 -4.13 3.90
CA VAL A 465 15.66 -5.29 3.11
C VAL A 465 14.45 -5.71 2.29
N PHE A 466 14.59 -5.78 0.98
CA PHE A 466 13.45 -5.95 0.05
C PHE A 466 12.31 -4.92 0.27
N GLY A 467 12.66 -3.71 0.73
CA GLY A 467 11.67 -2.68 1.07
C GLY A 467 10.97 -2.88 2.42
N ILE A 468 11.25 -3.96 3.15
CA ILE A 468 10.70 -4.26 4.48
C ILE A 468 11.68 -3.78 5.55
N PRO A 469 11.24 -3.12 6.65
CA PRO A 469 12.13 -2.70 7.72
C PRO A 469 12.97 -3.87 8.26
N ALA A 470 14.26 -3.66 8.44
CA ALA A 470 15.17 -4.72 8.84
C ALA A 470 14.79 -5.33 10.21
N PHE A 471 14.34 -4.51 11.16
CA PHE A 471 13.87 -4.98 12.47
C PHE A 471 12.60 -5.83 12.37
N TYR A 472 11.67 -5.49 11.48
CA TYR A 472 10.47 -6.29 11.21
C TYR A 472 10.84 -7.72 10.79
N LEU A 473 11.74 -7.86 9.83
CA LEU A 473 12.22 -9.17 9.38
C LEU A 473 13.04 -9.91 10.45
N GLN A 474 13.86 -9.18 11.24
CA GLN A 474 14.64 -9.78 12.33
C GLN A 474 13.73 -10.32 13.44
N GLU A 475 12.70 -9.58 13.82
CA GLU A 475 11.73 -9.99 14.83
C GLU A 475 10.97 -11.25 14.38
N MET A 476 10.52 -11.31 13.13
CA MET A 476 9.93 -12.53 12.58
C MET A 476 10.85 -13.75 12.66
N GLN A 477 12.15 -13.57 12.42
CA GLN A 477 13.11 -14.68 12.48
C GLN A 477 13.32 -15.24 13.90
N GLN A 478 13.02 -14.45 14.94
CA GLN A 478 13.08 -14.91 16.33
C GLN A 478 11.93 -15.87 16.68
N HIS A 479 10.88 -15.91 15.85
CA HIS A 479 9.69 -16.74 15.97
C HIS A 479 9.56 -17.67 14.75
N ASP A 480 10.49 -18.61 14.60
CA ASP A 480 10.55 -19.51 13.45
C ASP A 480 9.26 -20.32 13.29
N THR A 481 8.53 -20.06 12.21
CA THR A 481 7.22 -20.66 11.90
C THR A 481 7.30 -22.19 11.84
N ALA A 482 8.34 -22.74 11.19
CA ALA A 482 8.48 -24.18 11.06
C ALA A 482 8.76 -24.84 12.42
N GLU A 483 9.54 -24.18 13.29
CA GLU A 483 9.82 -24.70 14.63
C GLU A 483 8.57 -24.69 15.51
N LEU A 484 7.81 -23.59 15.49
CA LEU A 484 6.54 -23.48 16.21
C LEU A 484 5.52 -24.51 15.71
N ALA A 485 5.40 -24.68 14.40
CA ALA A 485 4.47 -25.64 13.81
C ALA A 485 4.82 -27.10 14.14
N ARG A 486 6.11 -27.48 14.23
CA ARG A 486 6.52 -28.83 14.65
C ARG A 486 6.06 -29.21 16.06
N ARG A 487 5.78 -28.21 16.89
CA ARG A 487 5.33 -28.40 18.29
C ARG A 487 3.82 -28.48 18.43
N LEU A 488 3.07 -28.23 17.36
CA LEU A 488 1.61 -28.25 17.38
C LEU A 488 1.12 -29.69 17.60
N ALA A 489 0.30 -29.89 18.64
CA ALA A 489 -0.39 -31.14 18.92
C ALA A 489 -1.88 -31.11 18.59
N LYS A 490 -2.38 -29.96 18.08
CA LYS A 490 -3.78 -29.73 17.70
C LYS A 490 -4.00 -29.94 16.21
N PRO A 491 -5.27 -30.04 15.76
CA PRO A 491 -5.60 -30.17 14.35
C PRO A 491 -5.07 -28.99 13.50
N VAL A 492 -4.49 -29.31 12.35
CA VAL A 492 -4.00 -28.33 11.37
C VAL A 492 -4.47 -28.74 9.98
N LEU A 493 -5.10 -27.83 9.27
CA LEU A 493 -5.46 -27.98 7.86
C LEU A 493 -4.58 -27.04 7.02
N VAL A 494 -3.78 -27.60 6.12
CA VAL A 494 -2.98 -26.83 5.16
C VAL A 494 -3.65 -26.88 3.79
N MET A 495 -3.95 -25.70 3.24
CA MET A 495 -4.64 -25.54 1.95
C MET A 495 -3.79 -24.69 1.01
N GLN A 496 -3.65 -25.13 -0.25
CA GLN A 496 -2.77 -24.48 -1.22
C GLN A 496 -3.37 -24.52 -2.63
N GLY A 497 -3.44 -23.36 -3.30
CA GLY A 497 -3.68 -23.30 -4.74
C GLY A 497 -2.48 -23.84 -5.52
N ALA A 498 -2.71 -24.70 -6.51
CA ALA A 498 -1.62 -25.29 -7.27
C ALA A 498 -0.95 -24.29 -8.21
N ASP A 499 -1.70 -23.28 -8.64
CA ASP A 499 -1.25 -22.25 -9.58
C ASP A 499 -0.91 -20.92 -8.86
N ASP A 500 -0.69 -21.01 -7.54
CA ASP A 500 -0.23 -19.90 -6.71
C ASP A 500 1.19 -19.47 -7.11
N PHE A 501 1.32 -18.24 -7.63
CA PHE A 501 2.60 -17.67 -8.05
C PHE A 501 3.28 -16.83 -6.96
N GLN A 502 2.64 -16.65 -5.79
CA GLN A 502 3.21 -15.93 -4.65
C GLN A 502 3.82 -16.89 -3.63
N ILE A 503 3.11 -17.95 -3.28
CA ILE A 503 3.57 -19.05 -2.43
C ILE A 503 3.60 -20.30 -3.30
N PHE A 504 4.79 -20.68 -3.73
CA PHE A 504 4.96 -21.72 -4.75
C PHE A 504 4.54 -23.10 -4.22
N ALA A 505 3.43 -23.61 -4.71
CA ALA A 505 2.89 -24.90 -4.30
C ALA A 505 3.90 -26.05 -4.40
N GLY A 506 4.76 -26.03 -5.43
CA GLY A 506 5.83 -27.01 -5.61
C GLY A 506 6.94 -26.97 -4.54
N THR A 507 7.09 -25.85 -3.84
CA THR A 507 8.11 -25.64 -2.80
C THR A 507 7.49 -25.70 -1.40
N ASP A 508 6.47 -24.89 -1.15
CA ASP A 508 5.97 -24.62 0.21
C ASP A 508 5.04 -25.71 0.73
N PHE A 509 4.20 -26.28 -0.14
CA PHE A 509 3.29 -27.34 0.27
C PHE A 509 3.98 -28.65 0.69
N PRO A 510 5.03 -29.16 0.00
CA PRO A 510 5.86 -30.25 0.50
C PRO A 510 6.60 -29.92 1.80
N LEU A 511 7.04 -28.66 2.00
CA LEU A 511 7.69 -28.25 3.25
C LEU A 511 6.72 -28.33 4.43
N TRP A 512 5.46 -27.92 4.27
CA TRP A 512 4.44 -28.08 5.31
C TRP A 512 4.24 -29.57 5.68
N LYS A 513 4.18 -30.47 4.69
CA LYS A 513 4.09 -31.93 4.95
C LYS A 513 5.28 -32.44 5.76
N GLU A 514 6.48 -31.96 5.47
CA GLU A 514 7.68 -32.33 6.24
C GLU A 514 7.67 -31.71 7.65
N VAL A 515 7.27 -30.44 7.77
CA VAL A 515 7.20 -29.75 9.07
C VAL A 515 6.20 -30.41 10.00
N LEU A 516 5.03 -30.79 9.51
CA LEU A 516 3.91 -31.33 10.27
C LEU A 516 3.87 -32.90 10.26
N LYS A 517 4.86 -33.58 9.74
CA LYS A 517 4.87 -35.05 9.59
C LYS A 517 4.61 -35.84 10.87
N ASN A 518 4.92 -35.24 12.02
CA ASN A 518 4.72 -35.88 13.35
C ASN A 518 3.38 -35.47 14.00
N ASN A 519 2.60 -34.60 13.37
CA ASN A 519 1.27 -34.23 13.84
C ASN A 519 0.22 -35.15 13.17
N PRO A 520 -0.36 -36.12 13.89
CA PRO A 520 -1.31 -37.09 13.30
C PRO A 520 -2.65 -36.46 12.92
N ALA A 521 -2.92 -35.24 13.40
CA ALA A 521 -4.13 -34.46 13.10
C ALA A 521 -3.88 -33.37 12.02
N ALA A 522 -2.76 -33.44 11.30
CA ALA A 522 -2.50 -32.54 10.17
C ALA A 522 -3.09 -33.09 8.88
N GLU A 523 -3.86 -32.26 8.20
CA GLU A 523 -4.46 -32.54 6.90
C GLU A 523 -3.94 -31.58 5.83
N PHE A 524 -3.89 -32.05 4.58
CA PHE A 524 -3.29 -31.29 3.47
C PHE A 524 -4.20 -31.36 2.24
N LYS A 525 -4.59 -30.20 1.70
CA LYS A 525 -5.40 -30.10 0.50
C LYS A 525 -4.76 -29.15 -0.50
N GLN A 526 -4.61 -29.62 -1.74
CA GLN A 526 -4.09 -28.82 -2.85
C GLN A 526 -5.15 -28.77 -3.95
N TYR A 527 -5.34 -27.59 -4.54
CA TYR A 527 -6.40 -27.31 -5.49
C TYR A 527 -5.82 -26.95 -6.86
N PRO A 528 -5.95 -27.84 -7.87
CA PRO A 528 -5.53 -27.54 -9.23
C PRO A 528 -6.27 -26.33 -9.81
N GLY A 529 -5.60 -25.47 -10.56
CA GLY A 529 -6.19 -24.31 -11.23
C GLY A 529 -6.45 -23.11 -10.32
N LEU A 530 -6.26 -23.23 -9.00
CA LEU A 530 -6.50 -22.13 -8.08
C LEU A 530 -5.23 -21.34 -7.78
N ASN A 531 -5.36 -20.02 -7.77
CA ASN A 531 -4.30 -19.06 -7.47
C ASN A 531 -4.12 -18.81 -5.96
N HIS A 532 -3.36 -17.78 -5.60
CA HIS A 532 -3.06 -17.40 -4.22
C HIS A 532 -4.31 -17.11 -3.36
N PHE A 533 -5.35 -16.54 -3.95
CA PHE A 533 -6.63 -16.25 -3.30
C PHE A 533 -7.67 -17.38 -3.47
N PHE A 534 -7.25 -18.54 -3.93
CA PHE A 534 -8.11 -19.69 -4.21
C PHE A 534 -9.21 -19.38 -5.24
N VAL A 535 -8.90 -18.56 -6.21
CA VAL A 535 -9.73 -18.23 -7.35
C VAL A 535 -9.19 -18.95 -8.59
N ASN A 536 -10.08 -19.49 -9.43
CA ASN A 536 -9.69 -20.14 -10.68
C ASN A 536 -9.41 -19.09 -11.76
N TYR A 537 -8.26 -19.18 -12.43
CA TYR A 537 -7.93 -18.29 -13.54
C TYR A 537 -6.97 -18.95 -14.52
N ASP A 538 -7.40 -19.03 -15.80
CA ASP A 538 -6.60 -19.58 -16.91
C ASP A 538 -6.45 -18.59 -18.07
N GLY A 539 -6.82 -17.32 -17.84
CA GLY A 539 -6.82 -16.26 -18.85
C GLY A 539 -5.45 -15.66 -19.13
N ALA A 540 -5.44 -14.55 -19.87
CA ALA A 540 -4.23 -13.81 -20.20
C ALA A 540 -3.59 -13.20 -18.93
N GLY A 541 -2.30 -13.47 -18.72
CA GLY A 541 -1.58 -13.02 -17.54
C GLY A 541 -1.72 -13.93 -16.32
N ALA A 542 -2.24 -15.16 -16.48
CA ALA A 542 -2.22 -16.18 -15.43
C ALA A 542 -0.80 -16.38 -14.88
N GLY A 543 -0.68 -16.54 -13.55
CA GLY A 543 0.61 -16.59 -12.86
C GLY A 543 1.27 -15.21 -12.66
N THR A 544 0.50 -14.14 -12.80
CA THR A 544 0.92 -12.75 -12.50
C THR A 544 -0.20 -12.01 -11.78
N THR A 545 0.11 -10.83 -11.21
CA THR A 545 -0.90 -9.97 -10.57
C THR A 545 -2.01 -9.52 -11.52
N ALA A 546 -1.88 -9.70 -12.84
CA ALA A 546 -2.92 -9.35 -13.80
C ALA A 546 -4.19 -10.20 -13.62
N GLU A 547 -4.08 -11.44 -13.16
CA GLU A 547 -5.22 -12.31 -12.89
C GLU A 547 -6.14 -11.77 -11.80
N TYR A 548 -5.59 -11.04 -10.82
CA TYR A 548 -6.35 -10.47 -9.70
C TYR A 548 -7.24 -9.28 -10.12
N ASN A 549 -7.06 -8.74 -11.33
CA ASN A 549 -7.89 -7.66 -11.85
C ASN A 549 -9.20 -8.16 -12.49
N VAL A 550 -9.35 -9.47 -12.65
CA VAL A 550 -10.56 -10.08 -13.22
C VAL A 550 -11.47 -10.51 -12.07
N PRO A 551 -12.67 -9.91 -11.94
CA PRO A 551 -13.55 -10.18 -10.80
C PRO A 551 -14.00 -11.63 -10.76
N ASP A 552 -13.76 -12.29 -9.62
CA ASP A 552 -14.29 -13.62 -9.33
C ASP A 552 -14.33 -13.84 -7.80
N ILE A 553 -14.71 -15.02 -7.36
CA ILE A 553 -14.90 -15.40 -5.96
C ILE A 553 -14.04 -16.60 -5.60
N VAL A 554 -13.80 -16.77 -4.30
CA VAL A 554 -13.14 -17.99 -3.78
C VAL A 554 -13.90 -19.24 -4.20
N ASP A 555 -13.17 -20.23 -4.70
CA ASP A 555 -13.78 -21.51 -5.15
C ASP A 555 -14.61 -22.13 -4.02
N PRO A 556 -15.89 -22.45 -4.28
CA PRO A 556 -16.79 -23.02 -3.27
C PRO A 556 -16.31 -24.34 -2.65
N GLN A 557 -15.48 -25.12 -3.37
CA GLN A 557 -14.93 -26.37 -2.84
C GLN A 557 -13.96 -26.11 -1.69
N VAL A 558 -13.14 -25.03 -1.78
CA VAL A 558 -12.22 -24.62 -0.71
C VAL A 558 -13.01 -24.33 0.56
N ILE A 559 -14.08 -23.53 0.45
CA ILE A 559 -14.94 -23.15 1.58
C ILE A 559 -15.69 -24.37 2.15
N THR A 560 -16.16 -25.26 1.27
CA THR A 560 -16.81 -26.51 1.67
C THR A 560 -15.85 -27.38 2.47
N ASP A 561 -14.61 -27.53 2.03
CA ASP A 561 -13.59 -28.31 2.70
C ASP A 561 -13.19 -27.73 4.06
N MET A 562 -13.09 -26.41 4.16
CA MET A 562 -12.87 -25.71 5.45
C MET A 562 -14.00 -26.01 6.43
N GLY A 563 -15.23 -25.83 6.01
CA GLY A 563 -16.40 -26.05 6.86
C GLY A 563 -16.55 -27.50 7.29
N ALA A 564 -16.36 -28.45 6.37
CA ALA A 564 -16.38 -29.88 6.68
C ALA A 564 -15.30 -30.26 7.73
N TRP A 565 -14.09 -29.71 7.59
CA TRP A 565 -13.01 -29.96 8.54
C TRP A 565 -13.36 -29.40 9.93
N ILE A 566 -13.84 -28.15 10.03
CA ILE A 566 -14.24 -27.54 11.31
C ILE A 566 -15.36 -28.35 11.97
N ASN A 567 -16.41 -28.70 11.21
CA ASN A 567 -17.54 -29.45 11.73
C ASN A 567 -17.16 -30.87 12.19
N ALA A 568 -16.19 -31.50 11.54
CA ALA A 568 -15.65 -32.80 11.99
C ALA A 568 -14.95 -32.68 13.35
N GLN A 569 -14.19 -31.59 13.59
CA GLN A 569 -13.57 -31.35 14.89
C GLN A 569 -14.58 -30.94 15.98
N TYR A 570 -15.66 -30.27 15.59
CA TYR A 570 -16.72 -29.81 16.54
C TYR A 570 -17.63 -30.96 16.99
N SER A 571 -17.76 -32.01 16.20
CA SER A 571 -18.64 -33.15 16.49
C SER A 571 -18.02 -34.19 17.42
N HIS A 572 -16.75 -34.03 17.77
CA HIS A 572 -15.98 -34.91 18.67
C HIS A 572 -15.68 -34.22 19.99
#